data_a203a8057b2835b1e5e196e27a73786e
#
_entry.id   a203a8057b2835b1e5e196e27a73786e
#
_cell.length_a   1.000
_cell.length_b   1.000
_cell.length_c   1.000
_cell.angle_alpha   90.00
_cell.angle_beta   90.00
_cell.angle_gamma   90.00
#
_symmetry.space_group_name_H-M   'P 1'
#
loop_
_entity.id
_entity.type
_entity.pdbx_description
1 polymer ?
#
loop_
_entity_poly.entity_id
_entity_poly.type
_entity_poly.pdbx_seq_one_letter_code
_entity_poly.pdbx_strand_id
1 'polypeptide(L)' 'NEKERMEKNKKLEGVLIPKNFSYKNLSGLSSESVERLTSVGPETLGQASRIFGVRPTDITIIGSKIISASR' A
#
# COMPACT_ATOMS: atom_id res chain seq x y z
N ASN A 1 -14.24 3.04 -17.68
CA ASN A 1 -13.79 1.97 -18.57
C ASN A 1 -12.96 0.95 -17.80
N GLU A 2 -13.27 -0.31 -17.97
CA GLU A 2 -12.61 -1.40 -17.25
C GLU A 2 -11.11 -1.46 -17.47
N LYS A 3 -10.67 -1.21 -18.68
CA LYS A 3 -9.25 -1.21 -19.00
C LYS A 3 -8.49 -0.15 -18.21
N GLU A 4 -9.07 1.03 -18.09
CA GLU A 4 -8.43 2.09 -17.35
C GLU A 4 -8.31 1.77 -15.86
N ARG A 5 -9.33 1.12 -15.29
CA ARG A 5 -9.28 0.70 -13.90
C ARG A 5 -8.21 -0.34 -13.65
N MET A 6 -8.07 -1.28 -14.56
CA MET A 6 -7.06 -2.32 -14.45
C MET A 6 -5.65 -1.74 -14.56
N GLU A 7 -5.46 -0.79 -15.44
CA GLU A 7 -4.16 -0.14 -15.60
C GLU A 7 -3.75 0.63 -14.35
N LYS A 8 -4.71 1.32 -13.73
CA LYS A 8 -4.44 2.05 -12.50
C LYS A 8 -4.05 1.11 -11.37
N ASN A 9 -4.73 -0.02 -11.27
CA ASN A 9 -4.42 -1.02 -10.26
C ASN A 9 -3.05 -1.64 -10.49
N LYS A 10 -2.71 -1.90 -11.75
CA LYS A 10 -1.41 -2.46 -12.09
C LYS A 10 -0.27 -1.50 -11.74
N LYS A 11 -0.48 -0.21 -11.93
CA LYS A 11 0.54 0.77 -11.58
C LYS A 11 0.83 0.77 -10.10
N LEU A 12 -0.22 0.69 -9.29
CA LEU A 12 -0.06 0.64 -7.84
C LEU A 12 0.55 -0.68 -7.40
N GLU A 13 0.16 -1.78 -8.05
CA GLU A 13 0.69 -3.09 -7.70
C GLU A 13 2.20 -3.19 -7.90
N GLY A 14 2.73 -2.48 -8.87
CA GLY A 14 4.14 -2.52 -9.16
C GLY A 14 4.99 -1.60 -8.29
N VAL A 15 4.38 -0.78 -7.44
CA VAL A 15 5.11 0.15 -6.60
C VAL A 15 5.80 -0.60 -5.46
N LEU A 16 7.11 -0.42 -5.37
CA LEU A 16 7.89 -1.06 -4.31
C LEU A 16 7.76 -0.32 -2.99
N ILE A 17 7.65 -1.06 -1.92
CA ILE A 17 7.57 -0.50 -0.58
C ILE A 17 8.98 -0.55 0.03
N PRO A 18 9.55 0.61 0.42
CA PRO A 18 10.87 0.61 1.06
C PRO A 18 10.87 -0.21 2.34
N LYS A 19 11.97 -0.87 2.61
CA LYS A 19 12.11 -1.69 3.81
C LYS A 19 11.96 -0.89 5.09
N ASN A 20 12.36 0.37 5.04
CA ASN A 20 12.31 1.26 6.20
C ASN A 20 10.99 2.02 6.29
N PHE A 21 10.03 1.70 5.43
CA PHE A 21 8.78 2.43 5.38
C PHE A 21 8.01 2.27 6.70
N SER A 22 7.62 3.39 7.28
CA SER A 22 6.91 3.40 8.56
C SER A 22 5.41 3.56 8.34
N TYR A 23 4.66 2.53 8.62
CA TYR A 23 3.20 2.57 8.51
C TYR A 23 2.57 3.34 9.66
N LYS A 24 3.25 3.40 10.79
CA LYS A 24 2.71 4.04 11.99
C LYS A 24 2.54 5.55 11.83
N ASN A 25 3.31 6.16 10.94
CA ASN A 25 3.25 7.60 10.72
C ASN A 25 2.17 8.01 9.73
N LEU A 26 1.43 7.07 9.19
CA LEU A 26 0.40 7.37 8.20
C LEU A 26 -0.96 7.60 8.85
N SER A 27 -1.56 8.74 8.50
CA SER A 27 -2.93 9.02 8.93
C SER A 27 -3.91 8.23 8.08
N GLY A 28 -4.95 7.74 8.68
CA GLY A 28 -6.00 7.04 7.97
C GLY A 28 -5.89 5.53 7.95
N LEU A 29 -4.74 4.99 8.34
CA LEU A 29 -4.58 3.54 8.45
C LEU A 29 -5.15 3.06 9.78
N SER A 30 -5.86 1.92 9.73
CA SER A 30 -6.35 1.32 10.96
C SER A 30 -5.20 0.61 11.69
N SER A 31 -5.37 0.43 12.99
CA SER A 31 -4.38 -0.29 13.78
C SER A 31 -4.15 -1.70 13.25
N GLU A 32 -5.21 -2.36 12.83
CA GLU A 32 -5.11 -3.70 12.28
C GLU A 32 -4.29 -3.72 10.99
N SER A 33 -4.53 -2.75 10.11
CA SER A 33 -3.77 -2.66 8.86
C SER A 33 -2.28 -2.45 9.12
N VAL A 34 -1.96 -1.54 10.04
CA VAL A 34 -0.58 -1.27 10.41
C VAL A 34 0.09 -2.53 10.95
N GLU A 35 -0.62 -3.24 11.81
CA GLU A 35 -0.13 -4.46 12.42
C GLU A 35 0.15 -5.53 11.38
N ARG A 36 -0.80 -5.73 10.46
CA ARG A 36 -0.67 -6.74 9.41
C ARG A 36 0.49 -6.41 8.46
N LEU A 37 0.57 -5.16 8.05
CA LEU A 37 1.61 -4.71 7.15
C LEU A 37 3.00 -4.86 7.77
N THR A 38 3.11 -4.52 9.05
CA THR A 38 4.37 -4.65 9.77
C THR A 38 4.76 -6.12 9.91
N SER A 39 3.80 -6.98 10.19
CA SER A 39 4.04 -8.40 10.41
C SER A 39 4.41 -9.13 9.12
N VAL A 40 3.70 -8.85 8.03
CA VAL A 40 3.92 -9.53 6.75
C VAL A 40 5.13 -8.97 6.02
N GLY A 41 5.31 -7.66 6.06
CA GLY A 41 6.40 -6.99 5.38
C GLY A 41 6.34 -7.13 3.87
N PRO A 42 5.24 -6.70 3.23
CA PRO A 42 5.12 -6.84 1.78
C PRO A 42 6.15 -6.00 1.04
N GLU A 43 6.62 -6.50 -0.08
CA GLU A 43 7.61 -5.80 -0.89
C GLU A 43 6.97 -4.80 -1.86
N THR A 44 5.75 -5.07 -2.28
CA THR A 44 5.03 -4.19 -3.23
C THR A 44 3.64 -3.91 -2.71
N LEU A 45 3.02 -2.87 -3.28
CA LEU A 45 1.63 -2.55 -2.95
C LEU A 45 0.68 -3.66 -3.37
N GLY A 46 1.01 -4.37 -4.44
CA GLY A 46 0.22 -5.50 -4.88
C GLY A 46 0.19 -6.59 -3.83
N GLN A 47 1.33 -6.89 -3.23
CA GLN A 47 1.41 -7.86 -2.16
C GLN A 47 0.66 -7.37 -0.92
N ALA A 48 0.79 -6.08 -0.62
CA ALA A 48 0.11 -5.49 0.53
C ALA A 48 -1.41 -5.59 0.38
N SER A 49 -1.92 -5.39 -0.84
CA SER A 49 -3.36 -5.42 -1.09
C SER A 49 -3.96 -6.81 -0.89
N ARG A 50 -3.13 -7.84 -0.94
CA ARG A 50 -3.58 -9.22 -0.76
C ARG A 50 -3.59 -9.67 0.68
N ILE A 51 -3.06 -8.86 1.57
CA ILE A 51 -3.04 -9.19 2.99
C ILE A 51 -4.44 -9.08 3.57
N PHE A 52 -4.86 -10.12 4.27
CA PHE A 52 -6.17 -10.11 4.92
C PHE A 52 -6.21 -9.04 6.00
N GLY A 53 -7.22 -8.20 5.97
CA GLY A 53 -7.37 -7.12 6.93
C GLY A 53 -6.90 -5.76 6.42
N VAL A 54 -6.17 -5.73 5.32
CA VAL A 54 -5.74 -4.48 4.68
C VAL A 54 -6.79 -4.07 3.64
N ARG A 55 -7.26 -2.84 3.74
CA ARG A 55 -8.32 -2.34 2.86
C ARG A 55 -7.74 -1.60 1.66
N PRO A 56 -8.52 -1.50 0.55
CA PRO A 56 -8.06 -0.74 -0.62
C PRO A 56 -7.71 0.71 -0.28
N THR A 57 -8.45 1.31 0.64
CA THR A 57 -8.17 2.67 1.10
C THR A 57 -6.77 2.77 1.71
N ASP A 58 -6.39 1.78 2.48
CA ASP A 58 -5.06 1.75 3.10
C ASP A 58 -3.96 1.69 2.04
N ILE A 59 -4.17 0.91 1.00
CA ILE A 59 -3.21 0.80 -0.11
C ILE A 59 -3.06 2.15 -0.81
N THR A 60 -4.15 2.85 -1.03
CA THR A 60 -4.12 4.17 -1.65
C THR A 60 -3.29 5.15 -0.81
N ILE A 61 -3.48 5.12 0.50
CA ILE A 61 -2.75 5.99 1.42
C ILE A 61 -1.25 5.68 1.37
N ILE A 62 -0.91 4.41 1.44
CA ILE A 62 0.49 3.97 1.41
C ILE A 62 1.14 4.36 0.08
N GLY A 63 0.47 4.09 -1.02
CA GLY A 63 0.99 4.41 -2.34
C GLY A 63 1.22 5.88 -2.52
N SER A 64 0.30 6.71 -2.05
CA SER A 64 0.41 8.15 -2.11
C SER A 64 1.65 8.64 -1.36
N LYS A 65 1.90 8.07 -0.18
CA LYS A 65 3.07 8.43 0.63
C LYS A 65 4.38 8.01 -0.03
N ILE A 66 4.41 6.82 -0.60
CA ILE A 66 5.61 6.32 -1.26
C ILE A 66 5.96 7.19 -2.47
N ILE A 67 4.95 7.50 -3.27
CA ILE A 67 5.15 8.34 -4.46
C ILE A 67 5.63 9.73 -4.06
N SER A 68 5.05 10.29 -3.00
CA SER A 68 5.43 11.59 -2.50
C SER A 68 6.87 11.59 -1.97
N ALA A 69 7.26 10.51 -1.30
CA ALA A 69 8.59 10.39 -0.71
C ALA A 69 9.69 10.18 -1.76
N SER A 70 9.35 9.57 -2.89
CA SER A 70 10.36 9.28 -3.92
C SER A 70 10.63 10.48 -4.83
N ARG A 71 9.97 11.59 -4.60
CA ARG A 71 10.29 12.83 -5.31
C ARG A 71 11.43 13.58 -4.59
#